data_3ab932c621ea1f1ea692d61833ac921d
#
_entry.id   3ab932c621ea1f1ea692d61833ac921d
#
_cell.length_a   1.000
_cell.length_b   1.000
_cell.length_c   1.000
_cell.angle_alpha   90.00
_cell.angle_beta   90.00
_cell.angle_gamma   90.00
#
_symmetry.space_group_name_H-M   'P 1'
#
loop_
_entity.id
_entity.type
_entity.pdbx_description
1 polymer ?
#
loop_
_entity_poly.entity_id
_entity_poly.type
_entity_poly.pdbx_seq_one_letter_code
_entity_poly.pdbx_strand_id
1 'polypeptide(L)'
;MTNPLKGEGGLKALGKTWTLKLPFAEAQRLKSELGVDLINDGASMADLDKFDGVLLAMLRKAHPDATPEVALEILDEVGMKPVIDAMQPALAAFLGVSVEELKKGGERPQ
;
A
#
# COMPACT_ATOMS: atom_id res chain seq x y z
N MET A 1 -3.49 0.03 -16.93
CA MET A 1 -2.44 1.00 -16.68
C MET A 1 -2.72 1.78 -15.41
N THR A 2 -1.72 1.97 -14.59
CA THR A 2 -1.91 2.70 -13.34
C THR A 2 -1.78 4.19 -13.56
N ASN A 3 -2.40 4.96 -12.68
CA ASN A 3 -2.40 6.42 -12.80
C ASN A 3 -2.18 7.04 -11.42
N PRO A 4 -0.94 7.46 -11.10
CA PRO A 4 -0.67 8.04 -9.78
C PRO A 4 -1.52 9.27 -9.46
N LEU A 5 -1.95 10.01 -10.47
CA LEU A 5 -2.81 11.17 -10.26
C LEU A 5 -4.18 10.78 -9.72
N LYS A 6 -4.58 9.53 -9.91
CA LYS A 6 -5.84 9.01 -9.37
C LYS A 6 -5.61 8.16 -8.12
N GLY A 7 -4.42 8.23 -7.55
CA GLY A 7 -4.11 7.47 -6.35
C GLY A 7 -3.88 6.00 -6.60
N GLU A 8 -3.34 5.66 -7.77
CA GLU A 8 -3.06 4.27 -8.12
C GLU A 8 -1.56 4.02 -8.19
N GLY A 9 -1.10 2.99 -7.52
CA GLY A 9 0.26 2.51 -7.65
C GLY A 9 0.29 1.28 -8.54
N GLY A 10 1.36 1.13 -9.32
CA GLY A 10 1.52 -0.01 -10.20
C GLY A 10 2.65 -0.90 -9.77
N LEU A 11 2.45 -2.21 -9.88
CA LEU A 11 3.45 -3.20 -9.49
C LEU A 11 3.38 -4.38 -10.43
N LYS A 12 4.54 -4.76 -10.98
CA LYS A 12 4.62 -5.96 -11.83
C LYS A 12 5.10 -7.13 -11.01
N ALA A 13 4.32 -8.18 -10.97
CA ALA A 13 4.66 -9.39 -10.24
C ALA A 13 3.82 -10.54 -10.75
N LEU A 14 4.32 -11.75 -10.65
CA LEU A 14 3.59 -12.97 -11.02
C LEU A 14 3.06 -12.92 -12.44
N GLY A 15 3.82 -12.27 -13.33
CA GLY A 15 3.47 -12.21 -14.75
C GLY A 15 2.35 -11.25 -15.11
N LYS A 16 1.97 -10.36 -14.20
CA LYS A 16 0.95 -9.37 -14.52
C LYS A 16 1.17 -8.08 -13.74
N THR A 17 0.38 -7.07 -14.09
CA THR A 17 0.44 -5.77 -13.41
C THR A 17 -0.66 -5.72 -12.35
N TRP A 18 -0.27 -5.35 -11.14
CA TRP A 18 -1.19 -5.19 -10.03
C TRP A 18 -1.39 -3.70 -9.77
N THR A 19 -2.61 -3.30 -9.48
CA THR A 19 -2.95 -1.92 -9.18
C THR A 19 -3.25 -1.81 -7.70
N LEU A 20 -2.59 -0.87 -7.02
CA LEU A 20 -2.76 -0.64 -5.59
C LEU A 20 -3.55 0.65 -5.38
N LYS A 21 -4.59 0.57 -4.56
CA LYS A 21 -5.41 1.72 -4.15
C LYS A 21 -5.73 1.57 -2.68
N LEU A 22 -5.96 2.71 -2.01
CA LEU A 22 -6.28 2.68 -0.59
C LEU A 22 -7.57 3.46 -0.31
N PRO A 23 -8.73 2.81 -0.47
CA PRO A 23 -9.99 3.44 -0.07
C PRO A 23 -10.05 3.62 1.44
N PHE A 24 -10.81 4.61 1.90
CA PHE A 24 -10.94 4.87 3.33
C PHE A 24 -11.45 3.65 4.10
N ALA A 25 -12.38 2.91 3.50
CA ALA A 25 -12.91 1.72 4.17
C ALA A 25 -11.81 0.69 4.46
N GLU A 26 -10.88 0.51 3.52
CA GLU A 26 -9.78 -0.42 3.73
C GLU A 26 -8.81 0.11 4.78
N ALA A 27 -8.57 1.42 4.79
CA ALA A 27 -7.71 2.02 5.81
C ALA A 27 -8.31 1.83 7.20
N GLN A 28 -9.63 1.98 7.33
CA GLN A 28 -10.31 1.74 8.60
C GLN A 28 -10.21 0.28 9.04
N ARG A 29 -10.33 -0.64 8.08
CA ARG A 29 -10.19 -2.06 8.39
C ARG A 29 -8.78 -2.40 8.83
N LEU A 30 -7.76 -1.80 8.20
CA LEU A 30 -6.39 -2.02 8.62
C LEU A 30 -6.20 -1.63 10.07
N LYS A 31 -6.79 -0.50 10.49
CA LYS A 31 -6.66 -0.09 11.87
C LYS A 31 -7.41 -1.03 12.81
N SER A 32 -8.64 -1.38 12.48
CA SER A 32 -9.46 -2.20 13.39
C SER A 32 -9.04 -3.66 13.43
N GLU A 33 -8.57 -4.20 12.31
CA GLU A 33 -8.25 -5.64 12.23
C GLU A 33 -6.78 -5.94 12.47
N LEU A 34 -5.88 -5.05 12.03
CA LEU A 34 -4.44 -5.29 12.13
C LEU A 34 -3.72 -4.31 13.05
N GLY A 35 -4.40 -3.29 13.53
CA GLY A 35 -3.76 -2.28 14.35
C GLY A 35 -2.83 -1.37 13.57
N VAL A 36 -2.99 -1.28 12.26
CA VAL A 36 -2.16 -0.43 11.41
C VAL A 36 -2.81 0.94 11.29
N ASP A 37 -2.23 1.94 11.97
CA ASP A 37 -2.73 3.31 11.96
C ASP A 37 -1.87 4.13 11.01
N LEU A 38 -2.37 4.33 9.79
CA LEU A 38 -1.60 5.01 8.75
C LEU A 38 -1.41 6.49 9.01
N ILE A 39 -2.21 7.08 9.89
CA ILE A 39 -2.13 8.50 10.18
C ILE A 39 -1.21 8.77 11.35
N ASN A 40 -1.38 8.05 12.44
CA ASN A 40 -0.62 8.31 13.67
C ASN A 40 0.64 7.45 13.81
N ASP A 41 0.67 6.32 13.13
CA ASP A 41 1.80 5.40 13.20
C ASP A 41 1.98 4.72 11.85
N GLY A 42 2.32 5.52 10.84
CA GLY A 42 2.48 5.02 9.48
C GLY A 42 3.55 3.94 9.35
N ALA A 43 4.56 3.96 10.24
CA ALA A 43 5.61 2.96 10.17
C ALA A 43 5.10 1.55 10.48
N SER A 44 3.95 1.43 11.16
CA SER A 44 3.43 0.10 11.49
C SER A 44 3.03 -0.71 10.25
N MET A 45 2.80 -0.04 9.13
CA MET A 45 2.44 -0.77 7.90
C MET A 45 3.58 -1.65 7.40
N ALA A 46 4.82 -1.31 7.75
CA ALA A 46 5.99 -2.08 7.31
C ALA A 46 6.38 -3.17 8.30
N ASP A 47 5.63 -3.35 9.38
CA ASP A 47 5.86 -4.46 10.29
C ASP A 47 5.71 -5.77 9.54
N LEU A 48 6.67 -6.66 9.73
CA LEU A 48 6.75 -7.89 8.96
C LEU A 48 5.47 -8.72 9.06
N ASP A 49 4.87 -8.77 10.23
CA ASP A 49 3.66 -9.57 10.47
C ASP A 49 2.38 -8.89 9.98
N LYS A 50 2.47 -7.67 9.46
CA LYS A 50 1.29 -6.93 9.01
C LYS A 50 1.37 -6.53 7.54
N PHE A 51 2.55 -6.55 6.96
CA PHE A 51 2.78 -5.99 5.64
C PHE A 51 1.97 -6.68 4.55
N ASP A 52 1.85 -7.99 4.62
CA ASP A 52 1.03 -8.73 3.64
C ASP A 52 -0.43 -8.33 3.72
N GLY A 53 -0.94 -8.09 4.92
CA GLY A 53 -2.32 -7.62 5.09
C GLY A 53 -2.52 -6.22 4.53
N VAL A 54 -1.54 -5.35 4.68
CA VAL A 54 -1.60 -4.01 4.09
C VAL A 54 -1.62 -4.10 2.57
N LEU A 55 -0.75 -4.93 2.00
CA LEU A 55 -0.72 -5.13 0.56
C LEU A 55 -2.06 -5.67 0.05
N LEU A 56 -2.60 -6.66 0.73
CA LEU A 56 -3.88 -7.24 0.34
C LEU A 56 -5.00 -6.18 0.37
N ALA A 57 -5.02 -5.34 1.40
CA ALA A 57 -6.02 -4.28 1.49
C ALA A 57 -5.91 -3.33 0.30
N MET A 58 -4.70 -3.04 -0.14
CA MET A 58 -4.51 -2.15 -1.29
C MET A 58 -4.82 -2.82 -2.62
N LEU A 59 -4.81 -4.15 -2.67
CA LEU A 59 -5.12 -4.88 -3.90
C LEU A 59 -6.63 -5.07 -4.11
N ARG A 60 -7.40 -5.12 -3.04
CA ARG A 60 -8.80 -5.54 -3.11
C ARG A 60 -9.67 -4.73 -4.06
N LYS A 61 -9.44 -3.42 -4.15
CA LYS A 61 -10.32 -2.58 -4.97
C LYS A 61 -10.20 -2.93 -6.45
N ALA A 62 -8.99 -3.10 -6.94
CA ALA A 62 -8.76 -3.41 -8.35
C ALA A 62 -8.77 -4.92 -8.60
N HIS A 63 -8.47 -5.71 -7.58
CA HIS A 63 -8.34 -7.17 -7.71
C HIS A 63 -9.14 -7.85 -6.59
N PRO A 64 -10.49 -7.87 -6.73
CA PRO A 64 -11.32 -8.43 -5.64
C PRO A 64 -11.05 -9.90 -5.35
N ASP A 65 -10.45 -10.61 -6.28
CA ASP A 65 -10.13 -12.03 -6.09
C ASP A 65 -8.77 -12.26 -5.43
N ALA A 66 -8.04 -11.19 -5.10
CA ALA A 66 -6.73 -11.34 -4.45
C ALA A 66 -6.90 -12.02 -3.08
N THR A 67 -5.94 -12.89 -2.77
CA THR A 67 -5.96 -13.66 -1.52
C THR A 67 -4.71 -13.33 -0.71
N PRO A 68 -4.70 -13.67 0.59
CA PRO A 68 -3.48 -13.51 1.38
C PRO A 68 -2.29 -14.25 0.78
N GLU A 69 -2.53 -15.44 0.21
CA GLU A 69 -1.45 -16.20 -0.42
C GLU A 69 -0.85 -15.45 -1.60
N VAL A 70 -1.70 -14.80 -2.40
CA VAL A 70 -1.21 -14.01 -3.53
C VAL A 70 -0.34 -12.86 -3.05
N ALA A 71 -0.76 -12.17 -1.99
CA ALA A 71 0.04 -11.08 -1.43
C ALA A 71 1.42 -11.58 -1.01
N LEU A 72 1.48 -12.72 -0.34
CA LEU A 72 2.75 -13.31 0.06
C LEU A 72 3.61 -13.70 -1.14
N GLU A 73 2.99 -14.25 -2.19
CA GLU A 73 3.72 -14.62 -3.40
C GLU A 73 4.33 -13.40 -4.09
N ILE A 74 3.58 -12.30 -4.13
CA ILE A 74 4.10 -11.06 -4.69
C ILE A 74 5.33 -10.60 -3.90
N LEU A 75 5.22 -10.61 -2.58
CA LEU A 75 6.32 -10.19 -1.72
C LEU A 75 7.55 -11.09 -1.88
N ASP A 76 7.32 -12.39 -2.01
CA ASP A 76 8.42 -13.32 -2.24
C ASP A 76 9.13 -13.06 -3.56
N GLU A 77 8.37 -12.68 -4.60
CA GLU A 77 8.96 -12.48 -5.91
C GLU A 77 9.72 -11.16 -6.01
N VAL A 78 9.16 -10.08 -5.53
CA VAL A 78 9.73 -8.74 -5.77
C VAL A 78 10.39 -8.11 -4.56
N GLY A 79 10.09 -8.60 -3.36
CA GLY A 79 10.64 -8.00 -2.15
C GLY A 79 9.83 -6.82 -1.66
N MET A 80 10.17 -6.32 -0.47
CA MET A 80 9.39 -5.26 0.16
C MET A 80 9.55 -3.90 -0.52
N LYS A 81 10.77 -3.57 -0.98
CA LYS A 81 10.99 -2.21 -1.47
C LYS A 81 10.17 -1.85 -2.70
N PRO A 82 10.10 -2.68 -3.75
CA PRO A 82 9.23 -2.33 -4.88
C PRO A 82 7.77 -2.21 -4.48
N VAL A 83 7.32 -3.02 -3.52
CA VAL A 83 5.95 -2.95 -3.04
C VAL A 83 5.71 -1.64 -2.28
N ILE A 84 6.65 -1.26 -1.40
CA ILE A 84 6.54 0.02 -0.70
C ILE A 84 6.49 1.18 -1.69
N ASP A 85 7.35 1.15 -2.71
CA ASP A 85 7.35 2.19 -3.72
C ASP A 85 6.01 2.26 -4.46
N ALA A 86 5.42 1.11 -4.76
CA ALA A 86 4.12 1.06 -5.43
C ALA A 86 2.99 1.55 -4.53
N MET A 87 3.14 1.44 -3.22
CA MET A 87 2.15 1.91 -2.28
C MET A 87 2.11 3.43 -2.13
N GLN A 88 3.19 4.13 -2.50
CA GLN A 88 3.29 5.57 -2.25
C GLN A 88 2.15 6.38 -2.88
N PRO A 89 1.80 6.17 -4.16
CA PRO A 89 0.68 6.94 -4.73
C PRO A 89 -0.64 6.69 -4.01
N ALA A 90 -0.88 5.45 -3.59
CA ALA A 90 -2.12 5.12 -2.87
C ALA A 90 -2.17 5.81 -1.52
N LEU A 91 -1.04 5.81 -0.80
CA LEU A 91 -0.96 6.48 0.50
C LEU A 91 -1.10 7.99 0.35
N ALA A 92 -0.45 8.57 -0.65
CA ALA A 92 -0.53 10.02 -0.89
C ALA A 92 -1.96 10.44 -1.18
N ALA A 93 -2.67 9.69 -2.01
CA ALA A 93 -4.06 9.99 -2.32
C ALA A 93 -4.94 9.85 -1.08
N PHE A 94 -4.70 8.83 -0.25
CA PHE A 94 -5.44 8.65 0.98
C PHE A 94 -5.27 9.86 1.92
N LEU A 95 -4.05 10.37 2.01
CA LEU A 95 -3.75 11.50 2.89
C LEU A 95 -4.09 12.85 2.24
N GLY A 96 -4.37 12.87 0.94
CA GLY A 96 -4.68 14.11 0.25
C GLY A 96 -3.47 14.96 -0.07
N VAL A 97 -2.31 14.34 -0.26
CA VAL A 97 -1.06 15.03 -0.57
C VAL A 97 -0.44 14.43 -1.83
N SER A 98 0.60 15.09 -2.35
CA SER A 98 1.36 14.52 -3.46
C SER A 98 2.35 13.48 -2.93
N VAL A 99 2.86 12.64 -3.85
CA VAL A 99 3.88 11.68 -3.47
C VAL A 99 5.13 12.39 -2.95
N GLU A 100 5.48 13.52 -3.54
CA GLU A 100 6.62 14.29 -3.08
C GLU A 100 6.42 14.81 -1.66
N GLU A 101 5.22 15.30 -1.36
CA GLU A 101 4.92 15.76 -0.01
C GLU A 101 4.96 14.62 0.99
N LEU A 102 4.49 13.46 0.59
CA LEU A 102 4.52 12.28 1.44
C LEU A 102 5.95 11.93 1.83
N LYS A 103 6.85 11.92 0.84
CA LYS A 103 8.26 11.60 1.08
C LYS A 103 8.93 12.65 1.95
N LYS A 104 8.65 13.91 1.70
CA LYS A 104 9.22 14.99 2.51
C LYS A 104 8.77 14.89 3.96
N GLY A 105 7.47 14.61 4.15
CA GLY A 105 6.95 14.46 5.50
C GLY A 105 7.67 13.38 6.27
N GLY A 106 8.00 12.27 5.62
CA GLY A 106 8.70 11.18 6.25
C GLY A 106 10.15 11.47 6.54
N GLU A 107 10.72 12.44 5.84
CA GLU A 107 12.14 12.78 5.98
C GLU A 107 12.37 14.06 6.75
N ARG A 108 11.33 14.77 7.11
CA ARG A 108 11.49 16.09 7.72
C ARG A 108 12.22 15.99 9.04
N PRO A 109 13.27 16.81 9.22
CA PRO A 109 13.97 16.87 10.51
C PRO A 109 13.08 17.51 11.57
N GLN A 110 13.35 17.19 12.78
CA GLN A 110 12.62 17.75 13.91
C GLN A 110 13.44 18.75 14.68
#